data_0e6d9a468542827cbf6192c7ea6f3494
#
_entry.id   0e6d9a468542827cbf6192c7ea6f3494
#
_cell.length_a   1.000
_cell.length_b   1.000
_cell.length_c   1.000
_cell.angle_alpha   90.00
_cell.angle_beta   90.00
_cell.angle_gamma   90.00
#
_symmetry.space_group_name_H-M   'P 1'
#
loop_
_entity.id
_entity.type
_entity.pdbx_description
1 polymer ?
#
loop_
_entity_poly.entity_id
_entity_poly.type
_entity_poly.pdbx_seq_one_letter_code
_entity_poly.pdbx_strand_id
1 'polypeptide(L)'
;VRTLKGEIKPVMSIFDCRMIDVFPTSKQPMRGFVDKLVALEKSEPDLLSLSVVHGFMAGDVPEMGTKLLAVTDNSPAKGAALAETLGRELFAMRGTFMVAQVDEQTAVTAALAASKRPVVIADVWDNPGGGTAGDATVLLAELIRQNATDAAVGTIWDPIAVQICFAAGEGAEIQLRFGAKSAPFTGQPIDKRVTIRKLVRDAQMRFGESFAPFGDAAWIHFDGIDVILNSTRAQSFDPSLYSALGIDPKSRKILLIKSTNHFYDSFSKIASEIIYCSAGKPYPNRPAETDYRKAPKTIWPMVENPWG
;
A
#
# COMPACT_ATOMS: atom_id res chain seq x y z
N VAL A 1 -18.68 -21.60 -16.88
CA VAL A 1 -19.38 -22.12 -18.06
C VAL A 1 -19.10 -23.62 -18.27
N ARG A 2 -17.82 -24.06 -18.37
CA ARG A 2 -17.46 -25.48 -18.60
C ARG A 2 -18.02 -26.41 -17.53
N THR A 3 -17.93 -26.01 -16.23
CA THR A 3 -18.50 -26.75 -15.11
C THR A 3 -20.01 -26.94 -15.22
N LEU A 4 -20.73 -25.89 -15.58
CA LEU A 4 -22.19 -25.93 -15.76
C LEU A 4 -22.60 -26.82 -16.94
N LYS A 5 -21.73 -27.01 -17.93
CA LYS A 5 -21.94 -27.93 -19.05
C LYS A 5 -21.52 -29.37 -18.74
N GLY A 6 -20.98 -29.63 -17.57
CA GLY A 6 -20.47 -30.95 -17.20
C GLY A 6 -19.16 -31.35 -17.88
N GLU A 7 -18.47 -30.41 -18.55
CA GLU A 7 -17.20 -30.66 -19.25
C GLU A 7 -16.04 -30.87 -18.29
N ILE A 8 -16.11 -30.28 -17.09
CA ILE A 8 -15.12 -30.41 -16.02
C ILE A 8 -15.81 -30.54 -14.67
N LYS A 9 -15.10 -31.17 -13.70
CA LYS A 9 -15.54 -31.34 -12.30
C LYS A 9 -14.48 -30.73 -11.37
N PRO A 10 -14.50 -29.38 -11.12
CA PRO A 10 -13.49 -28.73 -10.29
C PRO A 10 -13.51 -29.28 -8.86
N VAL A 11 -12.33 -29.62 -8.36
CA VAL A 11 -12.07 -29.98 -6.95
C VAL A 11 -10.99 -29.06 -6.42
N MET A 12 -11.26 -28.44 -5.28
CA MET A 12 -10.38 -27.51 -4.62
C MET A 12 -9.59 -28.20 -3.50
N SER A 13 -8.27 -27.99 -3.50
CA SER A 13 -7.35 -28.43 -2.46
C SER A 13 -6.64 -27.21 -1.88
N ILE A 14 -6.54 -27.15 -0.56
CA ILE A 14 -5.92 -26.04 0.17
C ILE A 14 -4.81 -26.60 1.04
N PHE A 15 -3.64 -25.95 1.01
CA PHE A 15 -2.57 -26.17 1.96
C PHE A 15 -2.35 -24.92 2.80
N ASP A 16 -2.36 -25.08 4.13
CA ASP A 16 -2.03 -24.00 5.06
C ASP A 16 -0.51 -23.86 5.18
N CYS A 17 0.02 -22.75 4.70
CA CYS A 17 1.45 -22.49 4.75
C CYS A 17 1.96 -22.12 6.15
N ARG A 18 1.06 -21.98 7.13
CA ARG A 18 1.36 -21.60 8.51
C ARG A 18 2.28 -20.39 8.65
N MET A 19 2.04 -19.39 7.82
CA MET A 19 2.77 -18.13 7.86
C MET A 19 1.88 -16.96 7.47
N ILE A 20 2.32 -15.76 7.82
CA ILE A 20 1.78 -14.50 7.29
C ILE A 20 2.94 -13.61 6.88
N ASP A 21 2.97 -13.18 5.62
CA ASP A 21 4.04 -12.37 5.05
C ASP A 21 3.47 -11.45 3.96
N VAL A 22 4.28 -10.51 3.46
CA VAL A 22 3.94 -9.62 2.35
C VAL A 22 4.66 -10.10 1.09
N PHE A 23 3.90 -10.30 0.02
CA PHE A 23 4.41 -10.90 -1.22
C PHE A 23 4.34 -9.92 -2.40
N PRO A 24 5.33 -9.04 -2.60
CA PRO A 24 5.35 -8.14 -3.76
C PRO A 24 5.63 -8.94 -5.04
N THR A 25 4.57 -9.30 -5.76
CA THR A 25 4.62 -10.15 -6.96
C THR A 25 5.41 -9.56 -8.15
N SER A 26 5.73 -8.28 -8.09
CA SER A 26 6.57 -7.59 -9.07
C SER A 26 8.08 -7.76 -8.86
N LYS A 27 8.49 -8.31 -7.70
CA LYS A 27 9.90 -8.45 -7.29
C LYS A 27 10.28 -9.90 -7.05
N GLN A 28 11.58 -10.20 -7.20
CA GLN A 28 12.13 -11.50 -6.77
C GLN A 28 12.15 -11.59 -5.23
N PRO A 29 11.98 -12.79 -4.64
CA PRO A 29 11.78 -14.08 -5.32
C PRO A 29 10.33 -14.35 -5.76
N MET A 30 9.34 -13.57 -5.30
CA MET A 30 7.93 -13.86 -5.54
C MET A 30 7.55 -13.78 -7.03
N ARG A 31 8.20 -12.92 -7.82
CA ARG A 31 7.99 -12.89 -9.29
C ARG A 31 8.26 -14.25 -9.93
N GLY A 32 9.41 -14.86 -9.61
CA GLY A 32 9.77 -16.18 -10.11
C GLY A 32 8.79 -17.28 -9.66
N PHE A 33 8.31 -17.19 -8.42
CA PHE A 33 7.31 -18.14 -7.92
C PHE A 33 5.97 -18.01 -8.66
N VAL A 34 5.49 -16.80 -8.91
CA VAL A 34 4.27 -16.55 -9.71
C VAL A 34 4.45 -17.07 -11.15
N ASP A 35 5.60 -16.81 -11.78
CA ASP A 35 5.88 -17.32 -13.13
C ASP A 35 5.85 -18.85 -13.19
N LYS A 36 6.35 -19.52 -12.13
CA LYS A 36 6.27 -20.99 -11.98
C LYS A 36 4.82 -21.45 -11.88
N LEU A 37 3.96 -20.78 -11.07
CA LEU A 37 2.54 -21.15 -10.99
C LEU A 37 1.85 -21.04 -12.35
N VAL A 38 2.08 -19.94 -13.06
CA VAL A 38 1.53 -19.72 -14.41
C VAL A 38 2.03 -20.79 -15.42
N ALA A 39 3.28 -21.20 -15.32
CA ALA A 39 3.83 -22.26 -16.15
C ALA A 39 3.17 -23.61 -15.86
N LEU A 40 2.97 -23.96 -14.59
CA LEU A 40 2.29 -25.19 -14.17
C LEU A 40 0.84 -25.24 -14.65
N GLU A 41 0.08 -24.14 -14.53
CA GLU A 41 -1.29 -24.07 -15.05
C GLU A 41 -1.39 -24.36 -16.55
N LYS A 42 -0.34 -24.05 -17.31
CA LYS A 42 -0.29 -24.30 -18.76
C LYS A 42 0.16 -25.71 -19.11
N SER A 43 1.02 -26.32 -18.30
CA SER A 43 1.66 -27.60 -18.60
C SER A 43 0.93 -28.80 -18.02
N GLU A 44 0.16 -28.61 -16.93
CA GLU A 44 -0.52 -29.70 -16.23
C GLU A 44 -1.97 -29.85 -16.70
N PRO A 45 -2.33 -30.97 -17.39
CA PRO A 45 -3.63 -31.08 -18.07
C PRO A 45 -4.86 -30.95 -17.19
N ASP A 46 -4.79 -31.52 -15.97
CA ASP A 46 -5.91 -31.53 -15.02
C ASP A 46 -5.88 -30.36 -14.03
N LEU A 47 -4.93 -29.45 -14.18
CA LEU A 47 -4.81 -28.30 -13.33
C LEU A 47 -5.61 -27.13 -13.91
N LEU A 48 -6.60 -26.66 -13.18
CA LEU A 48 -7.47 -25.56 -13.61
C LEU A 48 -7.01 -24.20 -13.10
N SER A 49 -6.47 -24.14 -11.86
CA SER A 49 -5.94 -22.92 -11.29
C SER A 49 -5.03 -23.20 -10.10
N LEU A 50 -4.03 -22.30 -9.92
CA LEU A 50 -3.19 -22.18 -8.73
C LEU A 50 -3.27 -20.77 -8.18
N SER A 51 -3.41 -20.62 -6.87
CA SER A 51 -3.46 -19.31 -6.24
C SER A 51 -2.74 -19.28 -4.91
N VAL A 52 -2.02 -18.20 -4.66
CA VAL A 52 -1.54 -17.85 -3.33
C VAL A 52 -2.58 -16.93 -2.68
N VAL A 53 -3.20 -17.39 -1.61
CA VAL A 53 -4.03 -16.56 -0.74
C VAL A 53 -3.11 -15.96 0.32
N HIS A 54 -2.78 -14.69 0.19
CA HIS A 54 -1.76 -14.07 1.04
C HIS A 54 -2.12 -14.04 2.52
N GLY A 55 -3.40 -13.95 2.85
CA GLY A 55 -3.85 -13.53 4.17
C GLY A 55 -3.77 -12.00 4.30
N PHE A 56 -4.28 -11.50 5.42
CA PHE A 56 -4.27 -10.07 5.70
C PHE A 56 -3.82 -9.84 7.14
N MET A 57 -2.60 -9.35 7.32
CA MET A 57 -1.98 -9.21 8.64
C MET A 57 -2.69 -8.23 9.59
N ALA A 58 -3.54 -7.34 9.07
CA ALA A 58 -4.40 -6.48 9.88
C ALA A 58 -5.71 -7.14 10.29
N GLY A 59 -6.03 -8.33 9.75
CA GLY A 59 -7.23 -9.10 10.06
C GLY A 59 -6.98 -10.04 11.25
N ASP A 60 -7.45 -9.67 12.43
CA ASP A 60 -7.36 -10.53 13.62
C ASP A 60 -8.47 -11.58 13.60
N VAL A 61 -8.30 -12.63 12.80
CA VAL A 61 -9.25 -13.74 12.62
C VAL A 61 -8.55 -15.10 12.77
N PRO A 62 -9.29 -16.16 13.20
CA PRO A 62 -8.71 -17.50 13.40
C PRO A 62 -8.07 -18.10 12.14
N GLU A 63 -8.59 -17.77 10.97
CA GLU A 63 -8.13 -18.28 9.67
C GLU A 63 -6.99 -17.47 9.06
N MET A 64 -6.45 -16.48 9.79
CA MET A 64 -5.34 -15.65 9.30
C MET A 64 -4.16 -16.52 8.88
N GLY A 65 -3.54 -16.16 7.80
CA GLY A 65 -2.34 -16.82 7.28
C GLY A 65 -2.42 -17.09 5.78
N THR A 66 -1.25 -17.38 5.24
CA THR A 66 -1.07 -17.67 3.82
C THR A 66 -1.52 -19.10 3.51
N LYS A 67 -2.27 -19.25 2.44
CA LYS A 67 -2.72 -20.55 1.93
C LYS A 67 -2.27 -20.70 0.48
N LEU A 68 -1.97 -21.93 0.07
CA LEU A 68 -1.87 -22.29 -1.34
C LEU A 68 -3.11 -23.07 -1.76
N LEU A 69 -3.73 -22.62 -2.83
CA LEU A 69 -4.95 -23.18 -3.38
C LEU A 69 -4.65 -23.81 -4.75
N ALA A 70 -5.02 -25.07 -4.93
CA ALA A 70 -5.00 -25.76 -6.23
C ALA A 70 -6.43 -26.20 -6.58
N VAL A 71 -6.85 -25.90 -7.79
CA VAL A 71 -8.12 -26.39 -8.36
C VAL A 71 -7.80 -27.35 -9.50
N THR A 72 -8.28 -28.58 -9.40
CA THR A 72 -8.03 -29.63 -10.41
C THR A 72 -9.34 -30.17 -10.97
N ASP A 73 -9.30 -30.69 -12.20
CA ASP A 73 -10.43 -31.41 -12.79
C ASP A 73 -10.47 -32.84 -12.29
N ASN A 74 -11.38 -33.10 -11.33
CA ASN A 74 -11.65 -34.41 -10.73
C ASN A 74 -10.40 -35.16 -10.22
N SER A 75 -9.32 -34.45 -9.85
CA SER A 75 -8.04 -35.01 -9.42
C SER A 75 -7.62 -34.51 -8.02
N PRO A 76 -8.37 -34.83 -6.93
CA PRO A 76 -8.14 -34.25 -5.60
C PRO A 76 -6.77 -34.61 -5.01
N ALA A 77 -6.30 -35.83 -5.21
CA ALA A 77 -4.98 -36.27 -4.71
C ALA A 77 -3.83 -35.48 -5.35
N LYS A 78 -3.90 -35.25 -6.67
CA LYS A 78 -2.93 -34.40 -7.39
C LYS A 78 -2.99 -32.96 -6.88
N GLY A 79 -4.20 -32.42 -6.70
CA GLY A 79 -4.39 -31.05 -6.18
C GLY A 79 -3.79 -30.89 -4.79
N ALA A 80 -4.02 -31.85 -3.88
CA ALA A 80 -3.48 -31.82 -2.52
C ALA A 80 -1.94 -31.89 -2.52
N ALA A 81 -1.36 -32.82 -3.25
CA ALA A 81 0.10 -32.96 -3.35
C ALA A 81 0.77 -31.70 -3.94
N LEU A 82 0.17 -31.12 -4.97
CA LEU A 82 0.67 -29.91 -5.60
C LEU A 82 0.57 -28.69 -4.66
N ALA A 83 -0.58 -28.53 -3.97
CA ALA A 83 -0.77 -27.46 -3.01
C ALA A 83 0.24 -27.55 -1.84
N GLU A 84 0.49 -28.75 -1.33
CA GLU A 84 1.48 -28.95 -0.27
C GLU A 84 2.90 -28.67 -0.75
N THR A 85 3.31 -29.22 -1.92
CA THR A 85 4.66 -29.02 -2.45
C THR A 85 4.97 -27.55 -2.66
N LEU A 86 4.08 -26.82 -3.31
CA LEU A 86 4.23 -25.40 -3.60
C LEU A 86 4.11 -24.54 -2.33
N GLY A 87 3.23 -24.92 -1.40
CA GLY A 87 3.07 -24.23 -0.13
C GLY A 87 4.29 -24.34 0.77
N ARG A 88 4.96 -25.52 0.80
CA ARG A 88 6.22 -25.71 1.51
C ARG A 88 7.38 -24.93 0.85
N GLU A 89 7.41 -24.87 -0.48
CA GLU A 89 8.37 -24.04 -1.22
C GLU A 89 8.18 -22.56 -0.89
N LEU A 90 6.95 -22.08 -0.88
CA LEU A 90 6.64 -20.71 -0.49
C LEU A 90 7.05 -20.42 0.96
N PHE A 91 6.78 -21.35 1.89
CA PHE A 91 7.21 -21.24 3.28
C PHE A 91 8.74 -21.19 3.41
N ALA A 92 9.47 -21.95 2.61
CA ALA A 92 10.95 -21.93 2.63
C ALA A 92 11.53 -20.57 2.24
N MET A 93 10.80 -19.77 1.48
CA MET A 93 11.19 -18.40 1.09
C MET A 93 10.75 -17.31 2.09
N ARG A 94 10.06 -17.66 3.20
CA ARG A 94 9.56 -16.70 4.19
C ARG A 94 10.62 -15.73 4.65
N GLY A 95 10.23 -14.49 4.94
CA GLY A 95 11.13 -13.43 5.39
C GLY A 95 12.02 -12.83 4.31
N THR A 96 12.05 -13.40 3.10
CA THR A 96 12.85 -12.85 1.99
C THR A 96 12.09 -11.85 1.12
N PHE A 97 10.79 -11.73 1.35
CA PHE A 97 9.90 -10.89 0.53
C PHE A 97 9.82 -9.45 1.02
N MET A 98 10.14 -9.21 2.29
CA MET A 98 9.98 -7.92 2.94
C MET A 98 10.86 -6.86 2.28
N VAL A 99 10.23 -5.75 1.89
CA VAL A 99 10.97 -4.54 1.54
C VAL A 99 11.41 -3.86 2.82
N ALA A 100 12.70 -3.50 2.90
CA ALA A 100 13.23 -2.77 4.06
C ALA A 100 12.43 -1.46 4.25
N GLN A 101 12.01 -1.22 5.48
CA GLN A 101 11.30 -0.01 5.87
C GLN A 101 12.18 0.78 6.83
N VAL A 102 12.18 2.09 6.70
CA VAL A 102 12.90 3.00 7.58
C VAL A 102 11.93 3.89 8.36
N ASP A 103 12.41 4.55 9.40
CA ASP A 103 11.66 5.58 10.11
C ASP A 103 11.55 6.88 9.29
N GLU A 104 10.73 7.81 9.75
CA GLU A 104 10.46 9.08 9.10
C GLU A 104 11.69 9.97 8.97
N GLN A 105 12.55 10.01 9.99
CA GLN A 105 13.76 10.82 10.00
C GLN A 105 14.74 10.31 8.93
N THR A 106 14.98 9.01 8.91
CA THR A 106 15.87 8.35 7.93
C THR A 106 15.34 8.54 6.51
N ALA A 107 14.02 8.35 6.31
CA ALA A 107 13.39 8.49 5.00
C ALA A 107 13.55 9.90 4.42
N VAL A 108 13.25 10.93 5.22
CA VAL A 108 13.35 12.32 4.77
C VAL A 108 14.80 12.74 4.56
N THR A 109 15.71 12.35 5.47
CA THR A 109 17.15 12.65 5.34
C THR A 109 17.71 12.04 4.05
N ALA A 110 17.40 10.78 3.75
CA ALA A 110 17.84 10.12 2.52
C ALA A 110 17.27 10.80 1.26
N ALA A 111 15.99 11.16 1.27
CA ALA A 111 15.35 11.83 0.15
C ALA A 111 15.93 13.23 -0.11
N LEU A 112 16.28 13.98 0.95
CA LEU A 112 16.93 15.30 0.82
C LEU A 112 18.34 15.18 0.27
N ALA A 113 19.08 14.13 0.66
CA ALA A 113 20.46 13.88 0.20
C ALA A 113 20.53 13.34 -1.24
N ALA A 114 19.45 12.78 -1.77
CA ALA A 114 19.42 12.18 -3.10
C ALA A 114 19.80 13.20 -4.19
N SER A 115 20.66 12.80 -5.13
CA SER A 115 21.09 13.64 -6.25
C SER A 115 20.11 13.67 -7.43
N LYS A 116 19.25 12.65 -7.53
CA LYS A 116 18.24 12.50 -8.59
C LYS A 116 16.84 12.76 -8.04
N ARG A 117 15.90 13.05 -8.94
CA ARG A 117 14.48 13.34 -8.63
C ARG A 117 13.53 12.62 -9.58
N PRO A 118 12.27 12.41 -9.20
CA PRO A 118 11.76 12.52 -7.83
C PRO A 118 12.18 11.32 -6.97
N VAL A 119 12.36 11.53 -5.67
CA VAL A 119 12.38 10.46 -4.69
C VAL A 119 10.97 10.27 -4.17
N VAL A 120 10.46 9.05 -4.18
CA VAL A 120 9.14 8.71 -3.63
C VAL A 120 9.31 8.15 -2.23
N ILE A 121 8.72 8.79 -1.23
CA ILE A 121 8.58 8.25 0.13
C ILE A 121 7.18 7.66 0.24
N ALA A 122 7.10 6.35 0.40
CA ALA A 122 5.84 5.65 0.60
C ALA A 122 5.58 5.44 2.10
N ASP A 123 4.57 6.13 2.63
CA ASP A 123 4.03 5.91 3.96
C ASP A 123 3.20 4.62 3.94
N VAL A 124 3.80 3.52 4.41
CA VAL A 124 3.18 2.20 4.31
C VAL A 124 2.22 1.89 5.45
N TRP A 125 2.29 2.64 6.55
CA TRP A 125 1.40 2.39 7.68
C TRP A 125 0.08 3.18 7.59
N ASP A 126 0.10 4.45 7.11
CA ASP A 126 -1.13 5.23 6.90
C ASP A 126 -1.70 5.01 5.51
N ASN A 127 -1.97 3.74 5.22
CA ASN A 127 -2.55 3.31 3.95
C ASN A 127 -4.07 3.14 4.06
N PRO A 128 -4.89 4.02 3.47
CA PRO A 128 -6.36 3.90 3.49
C PRO A 128 -6.87 2.58 2.91
N GLY A 129 -6.17 2.00 1.96
CA GLY A 129 -6.49 0.66 1.43
C GLY A 129 -6.31 -0.47 2.46
N GLY A 130 -5.52 -0.25 3.49
CA GLY A 130 -5.33 -1.13 4.63
C GLY A 130 -6.30 -0.85 5.80
N GLY A 131 -7.12 0.19 5.72
CA GLY A 131 -8.12 0.52 6.75
C GLY A 131 -7.77 1.72 7.63
N THR A 132 -6.62 2.37 7.44
CA THR A 132 -6.27 3.60 8.15
C THR A 132 -7.00 4.81 7.59
N ALA A 133 -6.92 5.94 8.27
CA ALA A 133 -7.64 7.14 7.86
C ALA A 133 -7.04 7.83 6.63
N GLY A 134 -5.72 7.81 6.48
CA GLY A 134 -5.02 8.58 5.45
C GLY A 134 -4.84 10.05 5.82
N ASP A 135 -4.98 10.40 7.08
CA ASP A 135 -4.87 11.77 7.57
C ASP A 135 -3.59 12.05 8.36
N ALA A 136 -2.71 11.05 8.52
CA ALA A 136 -1.49 11.20 9.32
C ALA A 136 -0.55 12.27 8.75
N THR A 137 0.00 13.04 9.67
CA THR A 137 0.90 14.17 9.39
C THR A 137 2.34 13.91 9.79
N VAL A 138 2.67 12.72 10.32
CA VAL A 138 3.99 12.40 10.86
C VAL A 138 5.11 12.70 9.86
N LEU A 139 5.02 12.17 8.64
CA LEU A 139 6.02 12.43 7.60
C LEU A 139 6.01 13.87 7.10
N LEU A 140 4.85 14.53 7.02
CA LEU A 140 4.77 15.94 6.67
C LEU A 140 5.43 16.81 7.75
N ALA A 141 5.21 16.51 9.03
CA ALA A 141 5.87 17.20 10.13
C ALA A 141 7.39 17.03 10.07
N GLU A 142 7.86 15.86 9.66
CA GLU A 142 9.28 15.58 9.49
C GLU A 142 9.88 16.34 8.30
N LEU A 143 9.18 16.44 7.16
CA LEU A 143 9.57 17.30 6.04
C LEU A 143 9.73 18.76 6.49
N ILE A 144 8.77 19.28 7.27
CA ILE A 144 8.83 20.63 7.81
C ILE A 144 10.02 20.78 8.77
N ARG A 145 10.23 19.84 9.69
CA ARG A 145 11.32 19.86 10.67
C ARG A 145 12.71 19.88 10.01
N GLN A 146 12.88 19.16 8.90
CA GLN A 146 14.12 19.15 8.14
C GLN A 146 14.21 20.27 7.08
N ASN A 147 13.28 21.22 7.07
CA ASN A 147 13.22 22.33 6.12
C ASN A 147 13.22 21.84 4.66
N ALA A 148 12.51 20.77 4.37
CA ALA A 148 12.36 20.28 3.02
C ALA A 148 11.62 21.34 2.17
N THR A 149 12.14 21.59 0.98
CA THR A 149 11.49 22.38 -0.05
C THR A 149 11.36 21.53 -1.31
N ASP A 150 10.51 21.95 -2.27
CA ASP A 150 10.31 21.21 -3.53
C ASP A 150 9.75 19.78 -3.26
N ALA A 151 8.80 19.68 -2.33
CA ALA A 151 8.11 18.45 -1.97
C ALA A 151 6.63 18.54 -2.33
N ALA A 152 6.03 17.40 -2.74
CA ALA A 152 4.59 17.27 -2.89
C ALA A 152 4.07 16.09 -2.06
N VAL A 153 3.05 16.35 -1.26
CA VAL A 153 2.39 15.40 -0.36
C VAL A 153 1.00 15.10 -0.89
N GLY A 154 0.75 13.88 -1.19
CA GLY A 154 -0.56 13.45 -1.69
C GLY A 154 -0.95 12.08 -1.15
N THR A 155 -2.05 11.96 -0.51
CA THR A 155 -3.14 12.87 -0.11
C THR A 155 -3.21 12.94 1.40
N ILE A 156 -3.76 14.00 1.98
CA ILE A 156 -4.15 14.03 3.40
C ILE A 156 -5.67 14.13 3.45
N TRP A 157 -6.31 13.12 3.99
CA TRP A 157 -7.76 13.08 4.12
C TRP A 157 -8.22 14.06 5.21
N ASP A 158 -8.88 15.14 4.80
CA ASP A 158 -9.44 16.14 5.69
C ASP A 158 -10.62 16.86 5.02
N PRO A 159 -11.83 16.28 5.03
CA PRO A 159 -13.00 16.87 4.37
C PRO A 159 -13.33 18.28 4.83
N ILE A 160 -13.09 18.58 6.12
CA ILE A 160 -13.40 19.91 6.69
C ILE A 160 -12.41 20.95 6.16
N ALA A 161 -11.11 20.63 6.15
CA ALA A 161 -10.12 21.53 5.56
C ALA A 161 -10.36 21.77 4.07
N VAL A 162 -10.80 20.75 3.32
CA VAL A 162 -11.21 20.90 1.92
C VAL A 162 -12.37 21.88 1.79
N GLN A 163 -13.43 21.76 2.61
CA GLN A 163 -14.57 22.69 2.61
C GLN A 163 -14.13 24.14 2.91
N ILE A 164 -13.23 24.33 3.87
CA ILE A 164 -12.67 25.66 4.19
C ILE A 164 -11.93 26.22 2.97
N CYS A 165 -11.12 25.41 2.29
CA CYS A 165 -10.42 25.83 1.07
C CYS A 165 -11.40 26.22 -0.06
N PHE A 166 -12.47 25.45 -0.26
CA PHE A 166 -13.50 25.77 -1.26
C PHE A 166 -14.26 27.08 -0.91
N ALA A 167 -14.52 27.32 0.36
CA ALA A 167 -15.16 28.55 0.80
C ALA A 167 -14.24 29.78 0.62
N ALA A 168 -12.93 29.62 0.80
CA ALA A 168 -11.96 30.70 0.64
C ALA A 168 -11.64 31.02 -0.84
N GLY A 169 -11.62 30.00 -1.70
CA GLY A 169 -11.37 30.13 -3.14
C GLY A 169 -9.90 30.01 -3.53
N GLU A 170 -9.66 29.74 -4.83
CA GLU A 170 -8.30 29.70 -5.42
C GLU A 170 -7.60 31.05 -5.29
N GLY A 171 -6.31 31.05 -4.97
CA GLY A 171 -5.49 32.23 -4.76
C GLY A 171 -5.56 32.80 -3.34
N ALA A 172 -6.50 32.37 -2.52
CA ALA A 172 -6.62 32.86 -1.14
C ALA A 172 -5.45 32.41 -0.27
N GLU A 173 -5.02 33.28 0.63
CA GLU A 173 -4.10 32.97 1.73
C GLU A 173 -4.86 32.92 3.04
N ILE A 174 -4.82 31.78 3.70
CA ILE A 174 -5.55 31.54 4.94
C ILE A 174 -4.68 30.88 6.00
N GLN A 175 -5.02 31.08 7.27
CA GLN A 175 -4.51 30.23 8.34
C GLN A 175 -5.34 28.96 8.36
N LEU A 176 -4.70 27.80 8.13
CA LEU A 176 -5.39 26.52 8.03
C LEU A 176 -4.81 25.51 9.01
N ARG A 177 -5.72 24.80 9.71
CA ARG A 177 -5.40 23.64 10.54
C ARG A 177 -5.89 22.38 9.84
N PHE A 178 -4.99 21.43 9.52
CA PHE A 178 -5.33 20.24 8.73
C PHE A 178 -4.58 18.98 9.15
N GLY A 179 -5.16 17.82 8.79
CA GLY A 179 -4.63 16.49 9.07
C GLY A 179 -4.71 16.06 10.52
N ALA A 180 -4.32 14.81 10.80
CA ALA A 180 -4.18 14.20 12.12
C ALA A 180 -5.37 14.42 13.07
N LYS A 181 -6.59 14.21 12.58
CA LYS A 181 -7.83 14.41 13.34
C LYS A 181 -8.53 13.10 13.71
N SER A 182 -8.14 11.97 13.07
CA SER A 182 -8.84 10.69 13.21
C SER A 182 -8.44 9.92 14.47
N ALA A 183 -7.19 10.04 14.94
CA ALA A 183 -6.69 9.31 16.11
C ALA A 183 -5.40 9.94 16.67
N PRO A 184 -5.10 9.72 17.97
CA PRO A 184 -3.91 10.29 18.62
C PRO A 184 -2.57 9.87 18.00
N PHE A 185 -2.53 8.73 17.29
CA PHE A 185 -1.32 8.19 16.70
C PHE A 185 -1.08 8.66 15.24
N THR A 186 -1.97 9.45 14.66
CA THR A 186 -1.79 10.00 13.30
C THR A 186 -0.89 11.25 13.26
N GLY A 187 -0.33 11.63 14.39
CA GLY A 187 0.52 12.79 14.56
C GLY A 187 -0.20 13.96 15.22
N GLN A 188 0.21 15.19 14.92
CA GLN A 188 -0.45 16.41 15.34
C GLN A 188 -0.98 17.17 14.13
N PRO A 189 -2.15 17.80 14.20
CA PRO A 189 -2.62 18.69 13.15
C PRO A 189 -1.57 19.74 12.80
N ILE A 190 -1.43 20.05 11.52
CA ILE A 190 -0.51 21.08 11.03
C ILE A 190 -1.26 22.42 10.98
N ASP A 191 -0.69 23.43 11.65
CA ASP A 191 -1.16 24.82 11.61
C ASP A 191 -0.21 25.65 10.75
N LYS A 192 -0.67 26.11 9.57
CA LYS A 192 0.15 26.92 8.65
C LYS A 192 -0.69 27.98 7.96
N ARG A 193 -0.04 29.11 7.64
CA ARG A 193 -0.53 30.02 6.61
C ARG A 193 -0.26 29.39 5.26
N VAL A 194 -1.30 29.13 4.49
CA VAL A 194 -1.24 28.44 3.22
C VAL A 194 -1.81 29.29 2.10
N THR A 195 -1.30 29.12 0.90
CA THR A 195 -1.91 29.63 -0.34
C THR A 195 -2.68 28.51 -1.01
N ILE A 196 -3.95 28.70 -1.33
CA ILE A 196 -4.78 27.76 -2.08
C ILE A 196 -4.44 27.91 -3.56
N ARG A 197 -3.81 26.88 -4.14
CA ARG A 197 -3.34 26.92 -5.54
C ARG A 197 -4.38 26.43 -6.53
N LYS A 198 -5.11 25.36 -6.17
CA LYS A 198 -6.12 24.74 -7.03
C LYS A 198 -7.20 24.05 -6.23
N LEU A 199 -8.42 24.08 -6.75
CA LEU A 199 -9.59 23.38 -6.22
C LEU A 199 -10.19 22.52 -7.32
N VAL A 200 -10.43 21.25 -7.05
CA VAL A 200 -11.00 20.30 -8.02
C VAL A 200 -12.16 19.55 -7.35
N ARG A 201 -13.34 19.58 -7.98
CA ARG A 201 -14.49 18.77 -7.58
C ARG A 201 -14.36 17.37 -8.14
N ASP A 202 -14.83 16.37 -7.39
CA ASP A 202 -14.89 14.97 -7.81
C ASP A 202 -13.58 14.49 -8.45
N ALA A 203 -12.44 14.84 -7.85
CA ALA A 203 -11.13 14.50 -8.34
C ALA A 203 -10.90 12.99 -8.39
N GLN A 204 -10.23 12.53 -9.43
CA GLN A 204 -9.95 11.12 -9.68
C GLN A 204 -8.48 10.94 -10.08
N MET A 205 -7.93 9.78 -9.76
CA MET A 205 -6.61 9.33 -10.23
C MET A 205 -6.73 7.99 -10.97
N ARG A 206 -5.76 7.65 -11.78
CA ARG A 206 -5.72 6.34 -12.46
C ARG A 206 -5.56 5.20 -11.45
N PHE A 207 -6.16 4.07 -11.77
CA PHE A 207 -5.96 2.79 -11.10
C PHE A 207 -6.02 1.67 -12.15
N GLY A 208 -4.86 1.29 -12.68
CA GLY A 208 -4.78 0.43 -13.86
C GLY A 208 -5.49 1.06 -15.07
N GLU A 209 -6.42 0.32 -15.65
CA GLU A 209 -7.25 0.78 -16.78
C GLU A 209 -8.50 1.57 -16.34
N SER A 210 -8.70 1.75 -15.03
CA SER A 210 -9.84 2.45 -14.45
C SER A 210 -9.43 3.71 -13.70
N PHE A 211 -10.38 4.37 -13.04
CA PHE A 211 -10.16 5.53 -12.19
C PHE A 211 -10.67 5.28 -10.78
N ALA A 212 -9.91 5.77 -9.80
CA ALA A 212 -10.28 5.77 -8.40
C ALA A 212 -10.60 7.20 -7.94
N PRO A 213 -11.79 7.46 -7.39
CA PRO A 213 -12.13 8.77 -6.88
C PRO A 213 -11.39 9.06 -5.57
N PHE A 214 -10.97 10.31 -5.36
CA PHE A 214 -10.52 10.82 -4.07
C PHE A 214 -11.30 12.06 -3.60
N GLY A 215 -12.42 12.34 -4.29
CA GLY A 215 -13.42 13.34 -3.91
C GLY A 215 -13.00 14.76 -4.22
N ASP A 216 -13.65 15.74 -3.59
CA ASP A 216 -13.24 17.12 -3.68
C ASP A 216 -11.82 17.26 -3.11
N ALA A 217 -10.98 18.00 -3.82
CA ALA A 217 -9.57 18.13 -3.48
C ALA A 217 -9.09 19.57 -3.57
N ALA A 218 -8.16 19.92 -2.67
CA ALA A 218 -7.52 21.21 -2.62
C ALA A 218 -6.00 21.06 -2.63
N TRP A 219 -5.32 21.73 -3.55
CA TRP A 219 -3.88 21.92 -3.49
C TRP A 219 -3.57 23.17 -2.69
N ILE A 220 -2.94 23.00 -1.55
CA ILE A 220 -2.42 24.06 -0.72
C ILE A 220 -0.89 24.10 -0.78
N HIS A 221 -0.30 25.28 -0.64
CA HIS A 221 1.14 25.49 -0.71
C HIS A 221 1.63 26.31 0.48
N PHE A 222 2.72 25.92 1.10
CA PHE A 222 3.45 26.65 2.15
C PHE A 222 4.91 26.17 2.25
N ASP A 223 5.83 27.05 2.57
CA ASP A 223 7.25 26.77 2.84
C ASP A 223 7.94 25.89 1.76
N GLY A 224 7.52 25.97 0.48
CA GLY A 224 8.04 25.15 -0.62
C GLY A 224 7.46 23.73 -0.66
N ILE A 225 6.44 23.42 0.14
CA ILE A 225 5.74 22.15 0.18
C ILE A 225 4.34 22.31 -0.43
N ASP A 226 4.02 21.44 -1.37
CA ASP A 226 2.67 21.29 -1.91
C ASP A 226 1.94 20.16 -1.17
N VAL A 227 0.72 20.37 -0.74
CA VAL A 227 -0.10 19.35 -0.10
C VAL A 227 -1.45 19.23 -0.80
N ILE A 228 -1.84 18.01 -1.12
CA ILE A 228 -3.19 17.70 -1.60
C ILE A 228 -4.04 17.25 -0.43
N LEU A 229 -5.04 18.06 -0.08
CA LEU A 229 -6.11 17.68 0.83
C LEU A 229 -7.24 17.05 0.02
N ASN A 230 -7.89 16.02 0.55
CA ASN A 230 -8.98 15.33 -0.13
C ASN A 230 -10.16 15.01 0.79
N SER A 231 -11.37 14.92 0.22
CA SER A 231 -12.60 14.71 0.98
C SER A 231 -13.03 13.24 1.05
N THR A 232 -12.64 12.41 0.08
CA THR A 232 -12.93 10.98 0.07
C THR A 232 -11.66 10.20 0.38
N ARG A 233 -11.69 9.36 1.41
CA ARG A 233 -10.56 8.54 1.83
C ARG A 233 -10.08 7.64 0.68
N ALA A 234 -8.84 7.82 0.25
CA ALA A 234 -8.26 7.11 -0.87
C ALA A 234 -6.77 6.83 -0.66
N GLN A 235 -6.32 5.69 -1.17
CA GLN A 235 -4.91 5.31 -1.25
C GLN A 235 -4.27 6.01 -2.46
N SER A 236 -2.98 6.34 -2.38
CA SER A 236 -2.24 6.87 -3.53
C SER A 236 -1.88 5.74 -4.50
N PHE A 237 -2.54 5.69 -5.66
CA PHE A 237 -2.31 4.64 -6.65
C PHE A 237 -1.36 5.04 -7.77
N ASP A 238 -1.48 6.29 -8.25
CA ASP A 238 -0.86 6.73 -9.49
C ASP A 238 -0.43 8.21 -9.41
N PRO A 239 0.67 8.62 -10.09
CA PRO A 239 1.10 10.01 -10.13
C PRO A 239 0.05 11.00 -10.65
N SER A 240 -0.98 10.53 -11.35
CA SER A 240 -2.09 11.37 -11.81
C SER A 240 -2.87 12.03 -10.66
N LEU A 241 -2.73 11.53 -9.42
CA LEU A 241 -3.27 12.24 -8.26
C LEU A 241 -2.73 13.67 -8.12
N TYR A 242 -1.45 13.88 -8.46
CA TYR A 242 -0.82 15.20 -8.46
C TYR A 242 -1.24 16.01 -9.68
N SER A 243 -1.20 15.38 -10.86
CA SER A 243 -1.52 16.03 -12.12
C SER A 243 -2.98 16.45 -12.20
N ALA A 244 -3.89 15.78 -11.51
CA ALA A 244 -5.30 16.17 -11.41
C ALA A 244 -5.49 17.57 -10.83
N LEU A 245 -4.56 18.02 -9.97
CA LEU A 245 -4.57 19.38 -9.42
C LEU A 245 -3.57 20.32 -10.12
N GLY A 246 -2.84 19.87 -11.14
CA GLY A 246 -1.88 20.68 -11.89
C GLY A 246 -0.45 20.66 -11.34
N ILE A 247 -0.14 19.75 -10.39
CA ILE A 247 1.23 19.55 -9.91
C ILE A 247 1.92 18.57 -10.86
N ASP A 248 3.06 18.95 -11.43
CA ASP A 248 3.92 18.00 -12.15
C ASP A 248 4.75 17.18 -11.17
N PRO A 249 4.47 15.86 -11.02
CA PRO A 249 5.19 15.01 -10.06
C PRO A 249 6.67 14.84 -10.43
N LYS A 250 7.04 14.94 -11.70
CA LYS A 250 8.43 14.77 -12.15
C LYS A 250 9.31 15.98 -11.81
N SER A 251 8.71 17.14 -11.65
CA SER A 251 9.42 18.37 -11.31
C SER A 251 9.81 18.45 -9.84
N ARG A 252 9.14 17.68 -8.96
CA ARG A 252 9.38 17.73 -7.52
C ARG A 252 10.58 16.88 -7.11
N LYS A 253 11.30 17.33 -6.07
CA LYS A 253 12.39 16.54 -5.49
C LYS A 253 11.87 15.36 -4.71
N ILE A 254 10.82 15.58 -3.91
CA ILE A 254 10.22 14.55 -3.04
C ILE A 254 8.72 14.43 -3.34
N LEU A 255 8.27 13.18 -3.52
CA LEU A 255 6.86 12.82 -3.55
C LEU A 255 6.56 11.95 -2.33
N LEU A 256 5.70 12.42 -1.43
CA LEU A 256 5.24 11.63 -0.31
C LEU A 256 3.85 11.08 -0.62
N ILE A 257 3.69 9.77 -0.52
CA ILE A 257 2.45 9.06 -0.85
C ILE A 257 2.01 8.15 0.29
N LYS A 258 0.72 7.85 0.36
CA LYS A 258 0.10 6.94 1.35
C LYS A 258 -0.35 5.66 0.67
N SER A 259 0.52 4.65 0.67
CA SER A 259 0.27 3.37 0.01
C SER A 259 1.33 2.34 0.40
N THR A 260 0.93 1.07 0.54
CA THR A 260 1.85 -0.03 0.86
C THR A 260 2.51 -0.63 -0.38
N ASN A 261 1.76 -0.93 -1.43
CA ASN A 261 2.30 -1.61 -2.61
C ASN A 261 1.67 -1.20 -3.95
N HIS A 262 0.38 -0.92 -4.04
CA HIS A 262 -0.31 -0.66 -5.30
C HIS A 262 0.30 0.49 -6.14
N PHE A 263 0.91 1.47 -5.47
CA PHE A 263 1.56 2.61 -6.12
C PHE A 263 2.76 2.20 -6.98
N TYR A 264 3.41 1.06 -6.66
CA TYR A 264 4.71 0.72 -7.22
C TYR A 264 4.72 0.65 -8.74
N ASP A 265 3.70 0.04 -9.35
CA ASP A 265 3.63 -0.10 -10.82
C ASP A 265 3.69 1.25 -11.56
N SER A 266 2.99 2.26 -11.05
CA SER A 266 2.94 3.57 -11.70
C SER A 266 4.08 4.49 -11.27
N PHE A 267 4.36 4.58 -9.98
CA PHE A 267 5.39 5.51 -9.47
C PHE A 267 6.81 5.06 -9.80
N SER A 268 7.10 3.76 -9.90
CA SER A 268 8.43 3.26 -10.29
C SER A 268 8.87 3.72 -11.68
N LYS A 269 7.93 4.09 -12.54
CA LYS A 269 8.20 4.59 -13.91
C LYS A 269 8.72 6.04 -13.92
N ILE A 270 8.52 6.77 -12.83
CA ILE A 270 8.95 8.18 -12.70
C ILE A 270 9.96 8.40 -11.58
N ALA A 271 9.95 7.54 -10.56
CA ALA A 271 10.82 7.68 -9.40
C ALA A 271 12.29 7.37 -9.73
N SER A 272 13.20 8.20 -9.26
CA SER A 272 14.62 7.89 -9.25
C SER A 272 14.97 6.90 -8.13
N GLU A 273 14.19 6.94 -7.04
CA GLU A 273 14.32 6.08 -5.87
C GLU A 273 12.97 5.97 -5.17
N ILE A 274 12.71 4.82 -4.53
CA ILE A 274 11.52 4.58 -3.70
C ILE A 274 11.96 4.16 -2.31
N ILE A 275 11.59 4.94 -1.29
CA ILE A 275 11.86 4.70 0.12
C ILE A 275 10.56 4.28 0.79
N TYR A 276 10.54 3.09 1.39
CA TYR A 276 9.40 2.62 2.18
C TYR A 276 9.58 3.07 3.62
N CYS A 277 8.62 3.83 4.14
CA CYS A 277 8.66 4.38 5.47
C CYS A 277 7.51 3.87 6.34
N SER A 278 7.83 3.38 7.52
CA SER A 278 6.87 3.04 8.57
C SER A 278 6.90 4.13 9.63
N ALA A 279 6.15 5.20 9.41
CA ALA A 279 6.17 6.43 10.22
C ALA A 279 5.22 6.41 11.42
N GLY A 280 4.72 5.26 11.84
CA GLY A 280 3.78 5.27 12.96
C GLY A 280 3.23 3.92 13.38
N LYS A 281 2.30 3.98 14.32
CA LYS A 281 1.55 2.87 14.88
C LYS A 281 0.06 3.22 14.80
N PRO A 282 -0.86 2.30 14.59
CA PRO A 282 -0.81 0.89 14.92
C PRO A 282 -1.05 -0.05 13.72
N TYR A 283 -0.82 0.36 12.45
CA TYR A 283 -1.06 -0.59 11.36
C TYR A 283 -0.12 -1.79 11.52
N PRO A 284 -0.63 -3.03 11.60
CA PRO A 284 0.18 -4.20 11.91
C PRO A 284 1.04 -4.63 10.72
N ASN A 285 2.09 -3.86 10.43
CA ASN A 285 3.10 -4.20 9.43
C ASN A 285 4.11 -5.24 9.94
N ARG A 286 4.06 -5.54 11.26
CA ARG A 286 4.96 -6.48 11.93
C ARG A 286 4.14 -7.50 12.73
N PRO A 287 3.72 -8.61 12.11
CA PRO A 287 2.87 -9.60 12.76
C PRO A 287 3.45 -10.15 14.07
N ALA A 288 4.77 -10.34 14.15
CA ALA A 288 5.43 -10.83 15.37
C ALA A 288 5.29 -9.87 16.58
N GLU A 289 5.11 -8.57 16.33
CA GLU A 289 4.98 -7.52 17.35
C GLU A 289 3.52 -7.13 17.61
N THR A 290 2.58 -7.70 16.85
CA THR A 290 1.15 -7.34 16.92
C THR A 290 0.44 -8.19 17.95
N ASP A 291 -0.30 -7.54 18.87
CA ASP A 291 -1.10 -8.24 19.88
C ASP A 291 -2.42 -8.74 19.29
N TYR A 292 -2.33 -9.84 18.54
CA TYR A 292 -3.51 -10.53 18.04
C TYR A 292 -4.27 -11.24 19.15
N ARG A 293 -5.60 -11.18 19.10
CA ARG A 293 -6.51 -11.84 20.04
C ARG A 293 -7.11 -13.12 19.49
N LYS A 294 -7.33 -13.20 18.19
CA LYS A 294 -8.01 -14.32 17.52
C LYS A 294 -7.10 -15.09 16.56
N ALA A 295 -6.16 -14.39 15.93
CA ALA A 295 -5.25 -14.98 14.96
C ALA A 295 -4.36 -16.05 15.61
N PRO A 296 -4.00 -17.14 14.87
CA PRO A 296 -3.17 -18.20 15.40
C PRO A 296 -1.77 -17.68 15.73
N LYS A 297 -1.33 -17.92 16.97
CA LYS A 297 0.01 -17.54 17.45
C LYS A 297 1.08 -18.60 17.12
N THR A 298 0.69 -19.67 16.44
CA THR A 298 1.53 -20.82 16.07
C THR A 298 1.99 -20.78 14.61
N ILE A 299 1.86 -19.64 13.95
CA ILE A 299 2.33 -19.43 12.56
C ILE A 299 3.54 -18.53 12.54
N TRP A 300 4.36 -18.62 11.49
CA TRP A 300 5.46 -17.68 11.27
C TRP A 300 4.90 -16.26 10.94
N PRO A 301 5.46 -15.16 11.45
CA PRO A 301 6.70 -15.02 12.23
C PRO A 301 6.52 -15.05 13.75
N MET A 302 5.33 -15.38 14.30
CA MET A 302 5.13 -15.48 15.74
C MET A 302 5.91 -16.65 16.34
N VAL A 303 6.10 -17.74 15.58
CA VAL A 303 7.00 -18.85 15.91
C VAL A 303 7.93 -19.11 14.73
N GLU A 304 9.19 -19.48 15.00
CA GLU A 304 10.18 -19.74 13.97
C GLU A 304 9.86 -21.00 13.16
N ASN A 305 9.47 -22.07 13.83
CA ASN A 305 9.07 -23.32 13.19
C ASN A 305 7.64 -23.72 13.55
N PRO A 306 6.65 -23.40 12.74
CA PRO A 306 5.25 -23.76 12.99
C PRO A 306 4.91 -25.22 12.70
N TRP A 307 5.88 -26.02 12.28
CA TRP A 307 5.70 -27.45 11.94
C TRP A 307 6.13 -28.39 13.08
N GLY A 308 6.66 -27.87 14.17
CA GLY A 308 7.09 -28.61 15.35
C GLY A 308 8.57 -28.81 15.48
#